data_b32e8b4985c9ee84cbb49404e9050e9f
#
_entry.id   b32e8b4985c9ee84cbb49404e9050e9f
#
_cell.length_a   1.000
_cell.length_b   1.000
_cell.length_c   1.000
_cell.angle_alpha   90.00
_cell.angle_beta   90.00
_cell.angle_gamma   90.00
#
_symmetry.space_group_name_H-M   'P 1'
#
loop_
_entity.id
_entity.type
_entity.pdbx_description
1 polymer ?
#
loop_
_entity_poly.entity_id
_entity_poly.type
_entity_poly.pdbx_seq_one_letter_code
_entity_poly.pdbx_strand_id
1 'polypeptide(L)'
;MNILFVRLSYIGDILHATPAARWIKEHYPEAKLHWIVTPSMVELLKNNPYVDEIIPWERDEYEAHSKKLHIPTMWRMWWELRDKLKPYKFDVAVDVQGRLITGLVLLASGAPIRLGLGGTKELNWLFTNYKAKPSTDHVIKRYIEVAELLNTAVTEHSDLNVSSAVSEDNVKPCITNGAAGKKLYHMDFFVPSDLQVWAEEQWKSISYDTSLERSEVEKPLRVGLVLGTSWATKEWPQEKWYSLIKSLQYRANFVCLGGLKEATQYKPLMDSLTADGLDKIMLNMLGKTTLQEVGALIESCDVVVTADTGSLHI
;
A
#
# COMPACT_ATOMS: atom_id res chain seq x y z
N MET A 1 -16.37 17.08 -9.83
CA MET A 1 -16.43 15.67 -10.25
C MET A 1 -16.10 14.76 -9.07
N ASN A 2 -16.95 13.77 -8.80
CA ASN A 2 -16.72 12.77 -7.74
C ASN A 2 -16.24 11.46 -8.37
N ILE A 3 -15.07 11.00 -7.96
CA ILE A 3 -14.43 9.81 -8.52
C ILE A 3 -14.34 8.72 -7.44
N LEU A 4 -14.85 7.53 -7.72
CA LEU A 4 -14.58 6.34 -6.93
C LEU A 4 -13.36 5.61 -7.49
N PHE A 5 -12.30 5.48 -6.71
CA PHE A 5 -11.11 4.71 -7.07
C PHE A 5 -11.13 3.35 -6.38
N VAL A 6 -11.02 2.27 -7.15
CA VAL A 6 -11.24 0.91 -6.67
C VAL A 6 -9.93 0.10 -6.71
N ARG A 7 -9.33 -0.09 -5.54
CA ARG A 7 -8.26 -1.05 -5.27
C ARG A 7 -8.39 -1.53 -3.84
N LEU A 8 -8.88 -2.76 -3.62
CA LEU A 8 -9.40 -3.21 -2.33
C LEU A 8 -8.33 -3.72 -1.37
N SER A 9 -7.27 -4.38 -1.87
CA SER A 9 -6.26 -5.10 -1.08
C SER A 9 -5.03 -5.36 -1.97
N TYR A 10 -4.07 -5.73 -1.45
CA TYR A 10 -3.02 -5.97 -0.62
C TYR A 10 -2.05 -4.77 -0.50
N ILE A 11 -1.09 -4.75 0.46
CA ILE A 11 -0.20 -3.60 0.71
C ILE A 11 0.52 -3.15 -0.57
N GLY A 12 1.29 -4.03 -1.19
CA GLY A 12 2.05 -3.70 -2.41
C GLY A 12 1.15 -3.25 -3.56
N ASP A 13 0.00 -3.89 -3.75
CA ASP A 13 -0.94 -3.56 -4.83
C ASP A 13 -1.59 -2.18 -4.65
N ILE A 14 -1.90 -1.79 -3.40
CA ILE A 14 -2.44 -0.47 -3.08
C ILE A 14 -1.36 0.58 -3.32
N LEU A 15 -0.14 0.34 -2.84
CA LEU A 15 0.98 1.26 -3.09
C LEU A 15 1.29 1.41 -4.58
N HIS A 16 1.24 0.32 -5.36
CA HIS A 16 1.38 0.40 -6.82
C HIS A 16 0.27 1.22 -7.50
N ALA A 17 -0.89 1.39 -6.85
CA ALA A 17 -2.00 2.16 -7.41
C ALA A 17 -1.96 3.65 -7.02
N THR A 18 -1.17 4.05 -6.03
CA THR A 18 -1.07 5.46 -5.60
C THR A 18 -0.61 6.40 -6.71
N PRO A 19 0.33 6.04 -7.62
CA PRO A 19 0.69 6.92 -8.74
C PRO A 19 -0.46 7.22 -9.71
N ALA A 20 -1.42 6.30 -9.85
CA ALA A 20 -2.60 6.55 -10.68
C ALA A 20 -3.58 7.53 -9.98
N ALA A 21 -3.74 7.42 -8.66
CA ALA A 21 -4.52 8.39 -7.89
C ALA A 21 -3.88 9.78 -7.92
N ARG A 22 -2.55 9.86 -7.75
CA ARG A 22 -1.80 11.11 -7.90
C ARG A 22 -1.99 11.70 -9.29
N TRP A 23 -1.85 10.90 -10.36
CA TRP A 23 -2.08 11.35 -11.72
C TRP A 23 -3.45 12.00 -11.88
N ILE A 24 -4.52 11.39 -11.35
CA ILE A 24 -5.88 11.93 -11.38
C ILE A 24 -5.93 13.31 -10.71
N LYS A 25 -5.40 13.43 -9.49
CA LYS A 25 -5.45 14.69 -8.73
C LYS A 25 -4.59 15.80 -9.33
N GLU A 26 -3.46 15.45 -9.95
CA GLU A 26 -2.60 16.42 -10.65
C GLU A 26 -3.25 16.95 -11.94
N HIS A 27 -3.98 16.09 -12.67
CA HIS A 27 -4.67 16.51 -13.91
C HIS A 27 -6.08 17.09 -13.65
N TYR A 28 -6.71 16.69 -12.55
CA TYR A 28 -8.05 17.11 -12.16
C TYR A 28 -8.07 17.53 -10.68
N PRO A 29 -7.43 18.67 -10.30
CA PRO A 29 -7.26 19.08 -8.90
C PRO A 29 -8.59 19.29 -8.16
N GLU A 30 -9.64 19.75 -8.86
CA GLU A 30 -10.99 19.97 -8.32
C GLU A 30 -11.82 18.68 -8.18
N ALA A 31 -11.33 17.55 -8.70
CA ALA A 31 -12.00 16.27 -8.52
C ALA A 31 -11.85 15.78 -7.09
N LYS A 32 -12.93 15.27 -6.51
CA LYS A 32 -12.91 14.57 -5.21
C LYS A 32 -12.68 13.09 -5.45
N LEU A 33 -11.55 12.59 -4.99
CA LEU A 33 -11.15 11.20 -5.14
C LEU A 33 -11.44 10.43 -3.85
N HIS A 34 -12.36 9.49 -3.94
CA HIS A 34 -12.75 8.60 -2.87
C HIS A 34 -12.18 7.20 -3.16
N TRP A 35 -11.39 6.66 -2.25
CA TRP A 35 -10.76 5.36 -2.46
C TRP A 35 -11.42 4.27 -1.60
N ILE A 36 -11.96 3.23 -2.24
CA ILE A 36 -12.54 2.09 -1.53
C ILE A 36 -11.49 1.00 -1.31
N VAL A 37 -11.32 0.57 -0.03
CA VAL A 37 -10.35 -0.43 0.40
C VAL A 37 -10.93 -1.35 1.48
N THR A 38 -10.25 -2.47 1.77
CA THR A 38 -10.55 -3.26 2.98
C THR A 38 -10.14 -2.49 4.24
N PRO A 39 -10.83 -2.68 5.38
CA PRO A 39 -10.54 -1.95 6.63
C PRO A 39 -9.07 -2.04 7.07
N SER A 40 -8.44 -3.22 6.89
CA SER A 40 -7.03 -3.43 7.23
C SER A 40 -6.04 -2.61 6.40
N MET A 41 -6.48 -2.04 5.26
CA MET A 41 -5.64 -1.25 4.36
C MET A 41 -5.86 0.25 4.47
N VAL A 42 -6.82 0.69 5.29
CA VAL A 42 -7.13 2.12 5.48
C VAL A 42 -5.88 2.91 5.88
N GLU A 43 -5.05 2.36 6.74
CA GLU A 43 -3.86 3.04 7.24
C GLU A 43 -2.81 3.33 6.16
N LEU A 44 -2.77 2.55 5.07
CA LEU A 44 -1.84 2.81 3.96
C LEU A 44 -2.14 4.11 3.22
N LEU A 45 -3.40 4.55 3.25
CA LEU A 45 -3.87 5.72 2.52
C LEU A 45 -4.08 6.95 3.41
N LYS A 46 -3.98 6.79 4.74
CA LYS A 46 -4.03 7.92 5.66
C LYS A 46 -2.95 8.94 5.29
N ASN A 47 -3.30 10.20 5.40
CA ASN A 47 -2.42 11.34 5.09
C ASN A 47 -1.98 11.43 3.62
N ASN A 48 -2.53 10.62 2.72
CA ASN A 48 -2.25 10.74 1.30
C ASN A 48 -2.99 11.97 0.74
N PRO A 49 -2.30 13.03 0.28
CA PRO A 49 -2.92 14.28 -0.18
C PRO A 49 -3.71 14.11 -1.49
N TYR A 50 -3.54 12.98 -2.17
CA TYR A 50 -4.24 12.67 -3.42
C TYR A 50 -5.56 11.89 -3.19
N VAL A 51 -5.91 11.59 -1.92
CA VAL A 51 -7.14 10.88 -1.55
C VAL A 51 -7.95 11.75 -0.61
N ASP A 52 -9.11 12.22 -1.08
CA ASP A 52 -9.97 13.10 -0.28
C ASP A 52 -10.73 12.30 0.79
N GLU A 53 -11.12 11.07 0.49
CA GLU A 53 -11.84 10.21 1.45
C GLU A 53 -11.51 8.73 1.22
N ILE A 54 -11.38 7.98 2.31
CA ILE A 54 -11.16 6.53 2.30
C ILE A 54 -12.46 5.85 2.72
N ILE A 55 -12.97 4.95 1.88
CA ILE A 55 -14.21 4.21 2.12
C ILE A 55 -13.86 2.76 2.49
N PRO A 56 -13.94 2.36 3.76
CA PRO A 56 -13.70 0.96 4.14
C PRO A 56 -14.88 0.08 3.73
N TRP A 57 -14.56 -1.13 3.21
CA TRP A 57 -15.54 -2.15 2.85
C TRP A 57 -15.05 -3.56 3.22
N GLU A 58 -15.93 -4.36 3.83
CA GLU A 58 -15.66 -5.72 4.33
C GLU A 58 -15.60 -6.75 3.18
N ARG A 59 -14.65 -6.53 2.26
CA ARG A 59 -14.44 -7.40 1.10
C ARG A 59 -14.14 -8.85 1.51
N ASP A 60 -13.35 -9.06 2.55
CA ASP A 60 -12.90 -10.41 2.95
C ASP A 60 -14.07 -11.23 3.51
N GLU A 61 -15.01 -10.60 4.21
CA GLU A 61 -16.26 -11.20 4.64
C GLU A 61 -17.14 -11.57 3.42
N TYR A 62 -17.25 -10.65 2.45
CA TYR A 62 -17.98 -10.90 1.21
C TYR A 62 -17.40 -12.12 0.46
N GLU A 63 -16.06 -12.21 0.31
CA GLU A 63 -15.39 -13.35 -0.33
C GLU A 63 -15.58 -14.66 0.46
N ALA A 64 -15.59 -14.62 1.79
CA ALA A 64 -15.86 -15.78 2.63
C ALA A 64 -17.27 -16.34 2.40
N HIS A 65 -18.27 -15.48 2.28
CA HIS A 65 -19.64 -15.85 1.94
C HIS A 65 -19.76 -16.35 0.48
N SER A 66 -19.03 -15.75 -0.45
CA SER A 66 -18.98 -16.18 -1.85
C SER A 66 -18.47 -17.61 -1.98
N LYS A 67 -17.39 -17.97 -1.28
CA LYS A 67 -16.83 -19.34 -1.26
C LYS A 67 -17.82 -20.37 -0.70
N LYS A 68 -18.71 -19.95 0.21
CA LYS A 68 -19.75 -20.81 0.80
C LYS A 68 -21.08 -20.75 0.04
N LEU A 69 -21.16 -20.01 -1.07
CA LEU A 69 -22.37 -19.80 -1.88
C LEU A 69 -23.57 -19.26 -1.08
N HIS A 70 -23.32 -18.44 -0.05
CA HIS A 70 -24.36 -17.79 0.75
C HIS A 70 -24.95 -16.59 0.00
N ILE A 71 -25.70 -16.87 -1.08
CA ILE A 71 -26.24 -15.85 -2.00
C ILE A 71 -27.09 -14.77 -1.28
N PRO A 72 -28.00 -15.08 -0.34
CA PRO A 72 -28.78 -14.04 0.32
C PRO A 72 -27.93 -13.04 1.11
N THR A 73 -26.88 -13.52 1.79
CA THR A 73 -25.95 -12.67 2.53
C THR A 73 -25.13 -11.78 1.60
N MET A 74 -24.60 -12.36 0.52
CA MET A 74 -23.85 -11.61 -0.50
C MET A 74 -24.72 -10.51 -1.12
N TRP A 75 -26.00 -10.82 -1.42
CA TRP A 75 -26.94 -9.86 -1.98
C TRP A 75 -27.22 -8.71 -1.01
N ARG A 76 -27.44 -9.02 0.28
CA ARG A 76 -27.61 -8.02 1.34
C ARG A 76 -26.38 -7.12 1.44
N MET A 77 -25.17 -7.68 1.57
CA MET A 77 -23.91 -6.93 1.66
C MET A 77 -23.68 -6.04 0.43
N TRP A 78 -24.10 -6.49 -0.75
CA TRP A 78 -24.01 -5.66 -1.96
C TRP A 78 -24.98 -4.48 -1.93
N TRP A 79 -26.20 -4.66 -1.42
CA TRP A 79 -27.15 -3.56 -1.25
C TRP A 79 -26.69 -2.57 -0.19
N GLU A 80 -26.17 -3.06 0.93
CA GLU A 80 -25.55 -2.24 1.98
C GLU A 80 -24.40 -1.39 1.40
N LEU A 81 -23.53 -1.98 0.58
CA LEU A 81 -22.49 -1.26 -0.13
C LEU A 81 -23.08 -0.17 -1.06
N ARG A 82 -24.09 -0.54 -1.85
CA ARG A 82 -24.75 0.41 -2.75
C ARG A 82 -25.37 1.59 -2.00
N ASP A 83 -26.08 1.32 -0.91
CA ASP A 83 -26.68 2.37 -0.08
C ASP A 83 -25.60 3.27 0.55
N LYS A 84 -24.46 2.70 0.95
CA LYS A 84 -23.29 3.44 1.45
C LYS A 84 -22.70 4.35 0.39
N LEU A 85 -22.61 3.89 -0.87
CA LEU A 85 -21.98 4.63 -1.97
C LEU A 85 -22.91 5.66 -2.64
N LYS A 86 -24.23 5.44 -2.59
CA LYS A 86 -25.24 6.27 -3.24
C LYS A 86 -25.18 7.78 -2.91
N PRO A 87 -24.91 8.21 -1.65
CA PRO A 87 -24.86 9.64 -1.30
C PRO A 87 -23.76 10.41 -2.01
N TYR A 88 -22.66 9.74 -2.42
CA TYR A 88 -21.52 10.38 -3.06
C TYR A 88 -21.81 10.83 -4.50
N LYS A 89 -22.81 10.24 -5.17
CA LYS A 89 -23.21 10.57 -6.54
C LYS A 89 -21.98 10.58 -7.47
N PHE A 90 -21.28 9.44 -7.53
CA PHE A 90 -20.08 9.31 -8.33
C PHE A 90 -20.35 9.57 -9.81
N ASP A 91 -19.54 10.43 -10.44
CA ASP A 91 -19.54 10.69 -11.87
C ASP A 91 -18.73 9.62 -12.62
N VAL A 92 -17.61 9.21 -11.99
CA VAL A 92 -16.65 8.24 -12.54
C VAL A 92 -16.28 7.21 -11.49
N ALA A 93 -16.12 5.96 -11.93
CA ALA A 93 -15.50 4.91 -11.12
C ALA A 93 -14.31 4.30 -11.86
N VAL A 94 -13.15 4.20 -11.21
CA VAL A 94 -11.87 3.76 -11.76
C VAL A 94 -11.47 2.46 -11.10
N ASP A 95 -11.44 1.36 -11.85
CA ASP A 95 -11.05 0.03 -11.34
C ASP A 95 -9.68 -0.37 -11.90
N VAL A 96 -8.66 -0.33 -11.03
CA VAL A 96 -7.31 -0.79 -11.36
C VAL A 96 -7.04 -2.22 -10.89
N GLN A 97 -8.03 -2.91 -10.31
CA GLN A 97 -7.90 -4.31 -9.88
C GLN A 97 -8.38 -5.31 -10.92
N GLY A 98 -9.48 -5.03 -11.60
CA GLY A 98 -9.95 -5.82 -12.72
C GLY A 98 -10.51 -7.21 -12.36
N ARG A 99 -11.13 -7.37 -11.17
CA ARG A 99 -11.75 -8.62 -10.72
C ARG A 99 -13.28 -8.55 -10.76
N LEU A 100 -13.95 -9.70 -10.75
CA LEU A 100 -15.42 -9.76 -10.70
C LEU A 100 -15.97 -8.96 -9.50
N ILE A 101 -15.35 -9.10 -8.34
CA ILE A 101 -15.78 -8.42 -7.12
C ILE A 101 -15.66 -6.89 -7.25
N THR A 102 -14.62 -6.38 -7.90
CA THR A 102 -14.47 -4.93 -8.15
C THR A 102 -15.46 -4.44 -9.21
N GLY A 103 -15.82 -5.28 -10.18
CA GLY A 103 -16.92 -5.00 -11.10
C GLY A 103 -18.25 -4.80 -10.39
N LEU A 104 -18.55 -5.61 -9.36
CA LEU A 104 -19.74 -5.42 -8.52
C LEU A 104 -19.69 -4.12 -7.71
N VAL A 105 -18.49 -3.68 -7.28
CA VAL A 105 -18.31 -2.36 -6.64
C VAL A 105 -18.59 -1.24 -7.63
N LEU A 106 -18.13 -1.36 -8.89
CA LEU A 106 -18.43 -0.37 -9.94
C LEU A 106 -19.93 -0.23 -10.16
N LEU A 107 -20.69 -1.33 -10.19
CA LEU A 107 -22.15 -1.28 -10.29
C LEU A 107 -22.80 -0.65 -9.06
N ALA A 108 -22.33 -1.00 -7.86
CA ALA A 108 -22.85 -0.46 -6.61
C ALA A 108 -22.65 1.07 -6.50
N SER A 109 -21.59 1.60 -7.10
CA SER A 109 -21.29 3.04 -7.11
C SER A 109 -22.35 3.87 -7.87
N GLY A 110 -23.01 3.24 -8.84
CA GLY A 110 -23.95 3.95 -9.74
C GLY A 110 -23.29 4.91 -10.72
N ALA A 111 -21.96 4.96 -10.78
CA ALA A 111 -21.23 5.84 -11.70
C ALA A 111 -21.56 5.51 -13.16
N PRO A 112 -21.94 6.51 -13.99
CA PRO A 112 -22.22 6.30 -15.39
C PRO A 112 -20.95 5.98 -16.19
N ILE A 113 -19.81 6.55 -15.82
CA ILE A 113 -18.50 6.31 -16.43
C ILE A 113 -17.71 5.35 -15.57
N ARG A 114 -17.32 4.21 -16.16
CA ARG A 114 -16.58 3.15 -15.46
C ARG A 114 -15.36 2.75 -16.26
N LEU A 115 -14.19 3.16 -15.74
CA LEU A 115 -12.88 2.93 -16.33
C LEU A 115 -12.27 1.66 -15.75
N GLY A 116 -11.61 0.85 -16.57
CA GLY A 116 -10.98 -0.36 -16.06
C GLY A 116 -9.91 -0.95 -16.96
N LEU A 117 -9.27 -1.99 -16.47
CA LEU A 117 -8.25 -2.75 -17.19
C LEU A 117 -8.89 -3.55 -18.34
N GLY A 118 -8.29 -3.48 -19.50
CA GLY A 118 -8.61 -4.38 -20.62
C GLY A 118 -7.95 -5.75 -20.42
N GLY A 119 -8.57 -6.79 -21.02
CA GLY A 119 -8.02 -8.16 -21.00
C GLY A 119 -8.08 -8.88 -19.64
N THR A 120 -8.96 -8.45 -18.75
CA THR A 120 -9.16 -9.07 -17.42
C THR A 120 -9.87 -10.44 -17.55
N LYS A 121 -9.47 -11.40 -16.70
CA LYS A 121 -9.94 -12.81 -16.81
C LYS A 121 -11.29 -13.08 -16.14
N GLU A 122 -11.72 -12.27 -15.15
CA GLU A 122 -12.86 -12.56 -14.28
C GLU A 122 -14.15 -11.82 -14.68
N LEU A 123 -14.46 -11.69 -15.98
CA LEU A 123 -15.65 -11.00 -16.49
C LEU A 123 -15.79 -9.52 -16.06
N ASN A 124 -14.76 -8.95 -15.47
CA ASN A 124 -14.77 -7.53 -15.03
C ASN A 124 -15.07 -6.57 -16.19
N TRP A 125 -14.69 -6.95 -17.40
CA TRP A 125 -14.94 -6.20 -18.63
C TRP A 125 -16.44 -5.94 -18.92
N LEU A 126 -17.36 -6.69 -18.30
CA LEU A 126 -18.81 -6.44 -18.41
C LEU A 126 -19.24 -5.19 -17.62
N PHE A 127 -18.46 -4.78 -16.64
CA PHE A 127 -18.81 -3.69 -15.73
C PHE A 127 -18.14 -2.37 -16.08
N THR A 128 -17.20 -2.36 -17.02
CA THR A 128 -16.47 -1.19 -17.49
C THR A 128 -16.92 -0.78 -18.89
N ASN A 129 -17.14 0.52 -19.11
CA ASN A 129 -17.45 1.06 -20.43
C ASN A 129 -16.21 1.65 -21.13
N TYR A 130 -15.18 2.05 -20.40
CA TYR A 130 -13.86 2.41 -20.94
C TYR A 130 -12.80 1.42 -20.46
N LYS A 131 -11.94 0.95 -21.39
CA LYS A 131 -10.97 -0.13 -21.09
C LYS A 131 -9.59 0.24 -21.60
N ALA A 132 -8.62 0.34 -20.68
CA ALA A 132 -7.22 0.52 -21.05
C ALA A 132 -6.69 -0.72 -21.78
N LYS A 133 -6.01 -0.52 -22.90
CA LYS A 133 -5.23 -1.57 -23.55
C LYS A 133 -3.82 -1.53 -22.94
N PRO A 134 -3.39 -2.55 -22.19
CA PRO A 134 -2.07 -2.51 -21.55
C PRO A 134 -0.96 -2.37 -22.61
N SER A 135 -0.14 -1.34 -22.50
CA SER A 135 1.04 -1.13 -23.37
C SER A 135 2.29 -1.80 -22.82
N THR A 136 2.24 -2.35 -21.61
CA THR A 136 3.37 -2.86 -20.85
C THR A 136 2.95 -3.89 -19.81
N ASP A 137 3.92 -4.71 -19.35
CA ASP A 137 3.72 -5.61 -18.21
C ASP A 137 3.94 -4.92 -16.86
N HIS A 138 4.46 -3.69 -16.83
CA HIS A 138 4.72 -2.96 -15.60
C HIS A 138 3.41 -2.51 -14.95
N VAL A 139 3.12 -3.03 -13.75
CA VAL A 139 1.82 -2.89 -13.06
C VAL A 139 1.41 -1.42 -12.82
N ILE A 140 2.35 -0.58 -12.34
CA ILE A 140 2.06 0.84 -12.05
C ILE A 140 1.67 1.58 -13.34
N LYS A 141 2.41 1.36 -14.43
CA LYS A 141 2.08 1.99 -15.70
C LYS A 141 0.69 1.58 -16.21
N ARG A 142 0.32 0.31 -16.06
CA ARG A 142 -1.02 -0.17 -16.41
C ARG A 142 -2.12 0.54 -15.61
N TYR A 143 -1.88 0.86 -14.34
CA TYR A 143 -2.83 1.58 -13.51
C TYR A 143 -2.94 3.05 -13.91
N ILE A 144 -1.82 3.68 -14.28
CA ILE A 144 -1.82 5.04 -14.83
C ILE A 144 -2.57 5.07 -16.16
N GLU A 145 -2.38 4.09 -17.05
CA GLU A 145 -3.11 3.98 -18.33
C GLU A 145 -4.64 3.88 -18.14
N VAL A 146 -5.10 3.27 -17.04
CA VAL A 146 -6.53 3.30 -16.68
C VAL A 146 -6.97 4.70 -16.27
N ALA A 147 -6.16 5.42 -15.49
CA ALA A 147 -6.46 6.78 -15.08
C ALA A 147 -6.46 7.75 -16.29
N GLU A 148 -5.58 7.58 -17.26
CA GLU A 148 -5.50 8.36 -18.51
C GLU A 148 -6.76 8.26 -19.37
N LEU A 149 -7.55 7.18 -19.25
CA LEU A 149 -8.86 7.08 -19.91
C LEU A 149 -9.83 8.16 -19.46
N LEU A 150 -9.59 8.81 -18.33
CA LEU A 150 -10.40 9.90 -17.83
C LEU A 150 -10.40 11.07 -18.83
N ASN A 151 -9.28 11.35 -19.50
CA ASN A 151 -9.20 12.39 -20.54
C ASN A 151 -10.18 12.13 -21.67
N THR A 152 -10.25 10.89 -22.18
CA THR A 152 -11.19 10.49 -23.22
C THR A 152 -12.64 10.58 -22.73
N ALA A 153 -12.90 10.05 -21.53
CA ALA A 153 -14.24 10.02 -20.97
C ALA A 153 -14.80 11.42 -20.70
N VAL A 154 -13.99 12.35 -20.19
CA VAL A 154 -14.38 13.75 -19.95
C VAL A 154 -14.63 14.47 -21.27
N THR A 155 -13.84 14.20 -22.32
CA THR A 155 -14.04 14.82 -23.65
C THR A 155 -15.34 14.36 -24.30
N GLU A 156 -15.71 13.10 -24.15
CA GLU A 156 -16.95 12.52 -24.71
C GLU A 156 -18.21 12.92 -23.91
N HIS A 157 -18.05 13.25 -22.63
CA HIS A 157 -19.13 13.66 -21.73
C HIS A 157 -18.99 15.12 -21.30
N SER A 158 -19.33 16.04 -22.20
CA SER A 158 -19.22 17.51 -22.02
C SER A 158 -20.10 18.08 -20.89
N ASP A 159 -21.08 17.32 -20.42
CA ASP A 159 -21.93 17.60 -19.25
C ASP A 159 -21.21 17.42 -17.91
N LEU A 160 -20.09 16.72 -17.88
CA LEU A 160 -19.15 16.75 -16.78
C LEU A 160 -18.43 18.11 -16.82
N ASN A 161 -18.97 19.11 -16.12
CA ASN A 161 -18.38 20.46 -15.99
C ASN A 161 -17.00 20.41 -15.32
N VAL A 162 -15.97 19.88 -16.00
CA VAL A 162 -14.60 19.73 -15.50
C VAL A 162 -13.68 20.53 -16.42
N SER A 163 -13.19 21.63 -15.91
CA SER A 163 -12.02 22.28 -16.55
C SER A 163 -10.81 21.38 -16.33
N SER A 164 -10.29 20.75 -17.38
CA SER A 164 -8.95 20.16 -17.35
C SER A 164 -7.96 21.31 -17.18
N ALA A 165 -7.46 21.49 -15.99
CA ALA A 165 -6.61 22.62 -15.63
C ALA A 165 -5.19 22.17 -15.40
N VAL A 166 -4.50 21.65 -16.42
CA VAL A 166 -3.04 21.53 -16.28
C VAL A 166 -2.36 21.74 -17.64
N SER A 167 -1.54 22.80 -17.73
CA SER A 167 -0.43 22.82 -18.67
C SER A 167 0.54 21.70 -18.28
N GLU A 168 0.95 20.87 -19.22
CA GLU A 168 1.89 19.73 -19.02
C GLU A 168 3.19 20.12 -18.28
N ASP A 169 3.51 21.41 -18.22
CA ASP A 169 4.76 21.95 -17.66
C ASP A 169 4.83 21.99 -16.13
N ASN A 170 3.72 21.80 -15.39
CA ASN A 170 3.66 21.95 -13.92
C ASN A 170 3.44 20.65 -13.14
N VAL A 171 3.30 19.52 -13.81
CA VAL A 171 3.05 18.22 -13.14
C VAL A 171 4.37 17.59 -12.73
N LYS A 172 4.57 17.35 -11.43
CA LYS A 172 5.68 16.51 -10.96
C LYS A 172 5.50 15.11 -11.56
N PRO A 173 6.43 14.63 -12.38
CA PRO A 173 6.23 13.37 -13.07
C PRO A 173 6.12 12.21 -12.07
N CYS A 174 5.02 11.44 -12.13
CA CYS A 174 4.91 10.14 -11.46
C CYS A 174 6.02 9.17 -11.89
N ILE A 175 6.76 9.54 -12.94
CA ILE A 175 7.83 8.77 -13.56
C ILE A 175 9.05 9.66 -13.62
N THR A 176 10.13 9.27 -12.94
CA THR A 176 11.43 9.92 -13.07
C THR A 176 12.39 9.07 -13.90
N ASN A 177 13.34 9.72 -14.57
CA ASN A 177 14.41 9.02 -15.25
C ASN A 177 15.48 8.63 -14.21
N GLY A 178 15.58 7.34 -13.91
CA GLY A 178 16.67 6.81 -13.09
C GLY A 178 18.01 6.75 -13.84
N ALA A 179 19.09 6.44 -13.13
CA ALA A 179 20.37 6.13 -13.74
C ALA A 179 20.21 5.07 -14.84
N ALA A 180 20.83 5.24 -15.98
CA ALA A 180 20.68 4.42 -17.19
C ALA A 180 19.34 4.56 -17.95
N GLY A 181 18.59 5.68 -17.80
CA GLY A 181 17.39 5.95 -18.58
C GLY A 181 16.19 5.07 -18.25
N LYS A 182 16.22 4.29 -17.17
CA LYS A 182 15.08 3.54 -16.67
C LYS A 182 14.05 4.50 -16.04
N LYS A 183 12.79 4.37 -16.45
CA LYS A 183 11.68 5.09 -15.83
C LYS A 183 11.44 4.54 -14.42
N LEU A 184 11.54 5.39 -13.39
CA LEU A 184 11.22 5.07 -12.02
C LEU A 184 9.81 5.58 -11.69
N TYR A 185 8.98 4.70 -11.13
CA TYR A 185 7.65 5.03 -10.67
C TYR A 185 7.69 5.19 -9.15
N HIS A 186 7.34 6.38 -8.66
CA HIS A 186 7.29 6.64 -7.22
C HIS A 186 5.92 6.24 -6.68
N MET A 187 5.91 5.33 -5.73
CA MET A 187 4.74 5.01 -4.91
C MET A 187 4.62 6.02 -3.78
N ASP A 188 3.39 6.29 -3.35
CA ASP A 188 3.11 7.31 -2.34
C ASP A 188 2.69 6.64 -1.04
N PHE A 189 3.55 6.74 -0.03
CA PHE A 189 3.24 6.42 1.35
C PHE A 189 3.66 7.60 2.22
N PHE A 190 2.72 8.16 2.97
CA PHE A 190 2.95 9.40 3.72
C PHE A 190 2.98 9.12 5.21
N VAL A 191 4.13 9.30 5.81
CA VAL A 191 4.35 9.18 7.25
C VAL A 191 4.19 10.56 7.89
N PRO A 192 3.29 10.73 8.87
CA PRO A 192 3.15 11.99 9.60
C PRO A 192 4.41 12.32 10.41
N SER A 193 4.69 13.61 10.58
CA SER A 193 5.90 14.08 11.30
C SER A 193 5.95 13.67 12.77
N ASP A 194 4.81 13.53 13.43
CA ASP A 194 4.71 13.03 14.81
C ASP A 194 5.16 11.58 14.91
N LEU A 195 4.85 10.73 13.91
CA LEU A 195 5.34 9.36 13.85
C LEU A 195 6.82 9.27 13.49
N GLN A 196 7.35 10.21 12.71
CA GLN A 196 8.80 10.30 12.49
C GLN A 196 9.55 10.61 13.80
N VAL A 197 9.03 11.56 14.60
CA VAL A 197 9.55 11.85 15.94
C VAL A 197 9.44 10.64 16.86
N TRP A 198 8.28 9.95 16.85
CA TRP A 198 8.07 8.74 17.63
C TRP A 198 9.09 7.65 17.26
N ALA A 199 9.35 7.42 15.97
CA ALA A 199 10.33 6.43 15.52
C ALA A 199 11.74 6.76 16.02
N GLU A 200 12.15 8.03 15.98
CA GLU A 200 13.43 8.49 16.56
C GLU A 200 13.51 8.24 18.07
N GLU A 201 12.41 8.41 18.81
CA GLU A 201 12.34 8.10 20.25
C GLU A 201 12.49 6.61 20.52
N GLN A 202 11.91 5.74 19.67
CA GLN A 202 12.10 4.31 19.83
C GLN A 202 13.59 3.94 19.73
N TRP A 203 14.33 4.47 18.77
CA TRP A 203 15.76 4.22 18.63
C TRP A 203 16.58 4.68 19.85
N LYS A 204 16.17 5.75 20.55
CA LYS A 204 16.83 6.21 21.79
C LYS A 204 16.68 5.22 22.95
N SER A 205 15.71 4.33 22.91
CA SER A 205 15.50 3.31 23.94
C SER A 205 16.55 2.18 23.88
N ILE A 206 17.27 2.04 22.77
CA ILE A 206 18.40 1.13 22.64
C ILE A 206 19.57 1.69 23.46
N SER A 207 19.94 0.96 24.52
CA SER A 207 21.08 1.34 25.36
C SER A 207 22.37 1.25 24.56
N TYR A 208 23.07 2.37 24.43
CA TYR A 208 24.43 2.37 23.90
C TYR A 208 25.35 1.77 24.98
N ASP A 209 25.59 0.48 24.95
CA ASP A 209 26.59 -0.14 25.81
C ASP A 209 27.98 0.19 25.24
N THR A 210 28.60 1.24 25.81
CA THR A 210 29.96 1.68 25.46
C THR A 210 31.04 0.67 25.91
N SER A 211 30.68 -0.38 26.65
CA SER A 211 31.61 -1.41 27.14
C SER A 211 31.91 -2.50 26.10
N LEU A 212 31.10 -2.61 25.03
CA LEU A 212 31.40 -3.48 23.91
C LEU A 212 32.45 -2.79 23.02
N GLU A 213 33.34 -3.55 22.38
CA GLU A 213 34.41 -3.12 21.44
C GLU A 213 33.90 -2.35 20.21
N ARG A 214 32.84 -1.52 20.38
CA ARG A 214 32.23 -0.66 19.37
C ARG A 214 32.97 0.66 19.16
N SER A 215 34.15 0.83 19.79
CA SER A 215 34.90 2.08 19.81
C SER A 215 35.37 2.60 18.43
N GLU A 216 35.27 1.79 17.38
CA GLU A 216 35.67 2.16 16.03
C GLU A 216 34.53 2.63 15.12
N VAL A 217 33.24 2.55 15.57
CA VAL A 217 32.08 2.94 14.77
C VAL A 217 31.45 4.20 15.35
N GLU A 218 31.63 5.34 14.70
CA GLU A 218 31.07 6.62 15.14
C GLU A 218 29.54 6.59 15.33
N LYS A 219 28.83 5.84 14.49
CA LYS A 219 27.36 5.65 14.58
C LYS A 219 26.98 4.27 14.03
N PRO A 220 26.34 3.39 14.83
CA PRO A 220 25.86 2.09 14.32
C PRO A 220 24.75 2.30 13.29
N LEU A 221 24.74 1.46 12.26
CA LEU A 221 23.67 1.41 11.27
C LEU A 221 22.35 1.04 11.91
N ARG A 222 21.28 1.66 11.49
CA ARG A 222 19.91 1.28 11.83
C ARG A 222 19.39 0.30 10.77
N VAL A 223 19.16 -0.94 11.14
CA VAL A 223 18.75 -2.01 10.24
C VAL A 223 17.33 -2.46 10.56
N GLY A 224 16.41 -2.26 9.62
CA GLY A 224 15.06 -2.80 9.67
C GLY A 224 15.05 -4.26 9.21
N LEU A 225 14.45 -5.15 10.00
CA LEU A 225 14.27 -6.56 9.69
C LEU A 225 12.78 -6.87 9.58
N VAL A 226 12.27 -7.06 8.36
CA VAL A 226 10.88 -7.47 8.10
C VAL A 226 10.86 -8.99 8.01
N LEU A 227 10.51 -9.66 9.11
CA LEU A 227 10.71 -11.11 9.28
C LEU A 227 9.67 -11.94 8.54
N GLY A 228 8.43 -11.48 8.45
CA GLY A 228 7.29 -12.24 7.95
C GLY A 228 7.04 -12.11 6.47
N THR A 229 6.35 -13.12 5.93
CA THR A 229 5.79 -13.11 4.58
C THR A 229 4.48 -13.90 4.55
N SER A 230 3.62 -13.62 3.56
CA SER A 230 2.37 -14.35 3.36
C SER A 230 2.56 -15.78 2.84
N TRP A 231 3.75 -16.12 2.34
CA TRP A 231 4.05 -17.41 1.71
C TRP A 231 5.23 -18.09 2.39
N ALA A 232 5.02 -19.27 2.95
CA ALA A 232 6.07 -20.06 3.63
C ALA A 232 7.30 -20.33 2.72
N THR A 233 7.09 -20.42 1.40
CA THR A 233 8.18 -20.61 0.43
C THR A 233 9.10 -19.39 0.26
N LYS A 234 8.68 -18.23 0.76
CA LYS A 234 9.45 -16.98 0.74
C LYS A 234 10.06 -16.65 2.10
N GLU A 235 9.76 -17.45 3.12
CA GLU A 235 10.31 -17.23 4.46
C GLU A 235 11.82 -17.54 4.49
N TRP A 236 12.55 -16.64 5.13
CA TRP A 236 13.95 -16.89 5.43
C TRP A 236 14.05 -17.63 6.77
N PRO A 237 14.86 -18.71 6.88
CA PRO A 237 14.98 -19.51 8.11
C PRO A 237 15.41 -18.66 9.33
N GLN A 238 14.88 -18.98 10.51
CA GLN A 238 15.16 -18.22 11.74
C GLN A 238 16.66 -18.21 12.09
N GLU A 239 17.37 -19.31 11.81
CA GLU A 239 18.81 -19.44 12.01
C GLU A 239 19.62 -18.46 11.12
N LYS A 240 19.09 -18.11 9.96
CA LYS A 240 19.70 -17.13 9.06
C LYS A 240 19.52 -15.70 9.58
N TRP A 241 18.33 -15.38 10.10
CA TRP A 241 18.09 -14.12 10.80
C TRP A 241 19.00 -13.95 12.00
N TYR A 242 19.10 -14.99 12.84
CA TYR A 242 20.01 -15.02 13.98
C TYR A 242 21.46 -14.78 13.56
N SER A 243 21.93 -15.52 12.55
CA SER A 243 23.31 -15.40 12.02
C SER A 243 23.61 -14.00 11.47
N LEU A 244 22.63 -13.38 10.77
CA LEU A 244 22.75 -12.01 10.27
C LEU A 244 22.92 -11.01 11.42
N ILE A 245 22.03 -11.05 12.41
CA ILE A 245 22.08 -10.16 13.59
C ILE A 245 23.42 -10.32 14.32
N LYS A 246 23.82 -11.56 14.58
CA LYS A 246 25.08 -11.86 15.27
C LYS A 246 26.30 -11.38 14.50
N SER A 247 26.30 -11.49 13.19
CA SER A 247 27.44 -11.03 12.35
C SER A 247 27.61 -9.51 12.35
N LEU A 248 26.51 -8.76 12.55
CA LEU A 248 26.48 -7.29 12.52
C LEU A 248 26.38 -6.66 13.92
N GLN A 249 26.43 -7.44 15.01
CA GLN A 249 26.13 -6.98 16.38
C GLN A 249 26.99 -5.79 16.84
N TYR A 250 28.18 -5.63 16.31
CA TYR A 250 29.09 -4.52 16.65
C TYR A 250 28.93 -3.29 15.74
N ARG A 251 28.17 -3.42 14.64
CA ARG A 251 28.06 -2.38 13.60
C ARG A 251 26.64 -1.84 13.40
N ALA A 252 25.63 -2.53 13.93
CA ALA A 252 24.24 -2.18 13.68
C ALA A 252 23.38 -2.29 14.95
N ASN A 253 22.33 -1.48 14.97
CA ASN A 253 21.15 -1.65 15.79
C ASN A 253 20.00 -2.12 14.90
N PHE A 254 19.08 -2.89 15.46
CA PHE A 254 18.04 -3.55 14.68
C PHE A 254 16.65 -3.16 15.16
N VAL A 255 15.68 -3.13 14.23
CA VAL A 255 14.26 -3.16 14.55
C VAL A 255 13.61 -4.35 13.83
N CYS A 256 12.94 -5.22 14.60
CA CYS A 256 12.19 -6.35 14.06
C CYS A 256 10.74 -5.93 13.84
N LEU A 257 10.27 -6.03 12.59
CA LEU A 257 8.95 -5.61 12.12
C LEU A 257 8.13 -6.82 11.64
N GLY A 258 6.85 -6.83 11.97
CA GLY A 258 5.90 -7.87 11.60
C GLY A 258 4.62 -7.76 12.41
N GLY A 259 3.57 -8.50 12.01
CA GLY A 259 2.28 -8.52 12.70
C GLY A 259 2.22 -9.48 13.88
N LEU A 260 1.02 -9.68 14.43
CA LEU A 260 0.78 -10.59 15.57
C LEU A 260 1.13 -12.06 15.26
N LYS A 261 0.95 -12.49 14.01
CA LYS A 261 1.34 -13.84 13.56
C LYS A 261 2.86 -14.00 13.70
N GLU A 262 3.61 -13.03 13.22
CA GLU A 262 5.07 -13.02 13.25
C GLU A 262 5.59 -12.93 14.69
N ALA A 263 4.91 -12.17 15.57
CA ALA A 263 5.26 -12.12 17.00
C ALA A 263 5.25 -13.50 17.65
N THR A 264 4.28 -14.35 17.30
CA THR A 264 4.19 -15.74 17.79
C THR A 264 5.21 -16.64 17.10
N GLN A 265 5.32 -16.55 15.79
CA GLN A 265 6.17 -17.41 14.95
C GLN A 265 7.66 -17.22 15.25
N TYR A 266 8.11 -15.98 15.45
CA TYR A 266 9.52 -15.65 15.69
C TYR A 266 9.89 -15.52 17.18
N LYS A 267 8.97 -15.92 18.08
CA LYS A 267 9.27 -15.95 19.53
C LYS A 267 10.55 -16.75 19.85
N PRO A 268 10.79 -17.97 19.29
CA PRO A 268 12.02 -18.72 19.54
C PRO A 268 13.29 -17.96 19.12
N LEU A 269 13.25 -17.23 18.02
CA LEU A 269 14.36 -16.38 17.59
C LEU A 269 14.62 -15.27 18.61
N MET A 270 13.56 -14.58 19.07
CA MET A 270 13.70 -13.51 20.08
C MET A 270 14.25 -14.04 21.40
N ASP A 271 13.79 -15.21 21.86
CA ASP A 271 14.27 -15.85 23.08
C ASP A 271 15.78 -16.19 22.97
N SER A 272 16.23 -16.70 21.80
CA SER A 272 17.65 -17.00 21.54
C SER A 272 18.52 -15.74 21.51
N LEU A 273 18.04 -14.66 20.89
CA LEU A 273 18.74 -13.37 20.84
C LEU A 273 18.88 -12.75 22.24
N THR A 274 17.84 -12.87 23.07
CA THR A 274 17.87 -12.43 24.48
C THR A 274 18.86 -13.22 25.30
N ALA A 275 18.90 -14.56 25.13
CA ALA A 275 19.87 -15.43 25.84
C ALA A 275 21.33 -15.04 25.54
N ASP A 276 21.62 -14.55 24.34
CA ASP A 276 22.96 -14.08 23.95
C ASP A 276 23.19 -12.58 24.24
N GLY A 277 22.22 -11.88 24.88
CA GLY A 277 22.32 -10.45 25.23
C GLY A 277 22.20 -9.51 24.02
N LEU A 278 21.72 -10.00 22.87
CA LEU A 278 21.56 -9.24 21.64
C LEU A 278 20.27 -8.41 21.62
N ASP A 279 19.36 -8.62 22.58
CA ASP A 279 18.16 -7.80 22.79
C ASP A 279 18.48 -6.33 23.09
N LYS A 280 19.66 -6.03 23.67
CA LYS A 280 20.13 -4.68 23.98
C LYS A 280 20.35 -3.80 22.74
N ILE A 281 20.55 -4.41 21.58
CA ILE A 281 20.78 -3.72 20.30
C ILE A 281 19.59 -3.79 19.37
N MET A 282 18.42 -4.20 19.89
CA MET A 282 17.26 -4.51 19.07
C MET A 282 15.96 -3.97 19.64
N LEU A 283 15.17 -3.36 18.78
CA LEU A 283 13.77 -3.03 19.02
C LEU A 283 12.89 -4.17 18.53
N ASN A 284 12.26 -4.90 19.45
CA ASN A 284 11.27 -5.90 19.07
C ASN A 284 9.89 -5.25 18.94
N MET A 285 9.48 -4.92 17.71
CA MET A 285 8.21 -4.29 17.34
C MET A 285 7.20 -5.29 16.73
N LEU A 286 7.48 -6.58 16.79
CA LEU A 286 6.57 -7.61 16.26
C LEU A 286 5.21 -7.55 16.96
N GLY A 287 4.16 -7.34 16.17
CA GLY A 287 2.77 -7.24 16.65
C GLY A 287 2.44 -6.02 17.50
N LYS A 288 3.32 -5.01 17.56
CA LYS A 288 3.16 -3.83 18.42
C LYS A 288 2.92 -2.53 17.66
N THR A 289 2.92 -2.57 16.33
CA THR A 289 2.88 -1.39 15.47
C THR A 289 1.71 -1.41 14.52
N THR A 290 1.19 -0.24 14.21
CA THR A 290 0.32 0.04 13.08
C THR A 290 1.14 0.09 11.77
N LEU A 291 0.48 0.11 10.61
CA LEU A 291 1.20 0.23 9.33
C LEU A 291 1.90 1.59 9.18
N GLN A 292 1.35 2.66 9.74
CA GLN A 292 1.97 3.98 9.72
C GLN A 292 3.25 4.02 10.59
N GLU A 293 3.23 3.40 11.76
CA GLU A 293 4.40 3.26 12.63
C GLU A 293 5.47 2.37 12.00
N VAL A 294 5.06 1.29 11.29
CA VAL A 294 6.00 0.47 10.49
C VAL A 294 6.68 1.34 9.44
N GLY A 295 5.94 2.17 8.72
CA GLY A 295 6.50 3.09 7.74
C GLY A 295 7.49 4.08 8.35
N ALA A 296 7.14 4.68 9.50
CA ALA A 296 8.03 5.60 10.23
C ALA A 296 9.35 4.92 10.65
N LEU A 297 9.27 3.68 11.14
CA LEU A 297 10.46 2.92 11.50
C LEU A 297 11.30 2.54 10.29
N ILE A 298 10.67 2.14 9.16
CA ILE A 298 11.37 1.86 7.90
C ILE A 298 12.08 3.11 7.38
N GLU A 299 11.41 4.27 7.37
CA GLU A 299 11.99 5.55 6.95
C GLU A 299 13.19 5.96 7.80
N SER A 300 13.19 5.61 9.10
CA SER A 300 14.27 5.91 10.03
C SER A 300 15.48 4.95 9.95
N CYS A 301 15.39 3.89 9.14
CA CYS A 301 16.46 2.92 8.93
C CYS A 301 17.45 3.36 7.86
N ASP A 302 18.74 3.02 8.02
CA ASP A 302 19.75 3.16 6.97
C ASP A 302 19.64 2.04 5.92
N VAL A 303 19.18 0.84 6.36
CA VAL A 303 19.01 -0.35 5.51
C VAL A 303 17.81 -1.16 6.00
N VAL A 304 17.06 -1.72 5.07
CA VAL A 304 15.97 -2.67 5.38
C VAL A 304 16.24 -4.01 4.71
N VAL A 305 16.16 -5.09 5.48
CA VAL A 305 16.24 -6.47 5.01
C VAL A 305 14.86 -7.09 5.12
N THR A 306 14.31 -7.49 4.00
CA THR A 306 12.95 -8.02 3.91
C THR A 306 12.86 -9.18 2.92
N ALA A 307 11.94 -10.11 3.16
CA ALA A 307 11.49 -11.04 2.15
C ALA A 307 10.62 -10.32 1.09
N ASP A 308 10.27 -11.02 0.01
CA ASP A 308 9.30 -10.51 -0.98
C ASP A 308 7.90 -10.47 -0.36
N THR A 309 7.57 -9.34 0.24
CA THR A 309 6.32 -9.07 0.97
C THR A 309 5.84 -7.63 0.71
N GLY A 310 4.61 -7.31 1.11
CA GLY A 310 4.04 -5.98 0.93
C GLY A 310 4.87 -4.84 1.52
N SER A 311 5.54 -5.08 2.63
CA SER A 311 6.40 -4.09 3.30
C SER A 311 7.66 -3.71 2.49
N LEU A 312 8.03 -4.48 1.46
CA LEU A 312 9.08 -4.11 0.52
C LEU A 312 8.75 -2.84 -0.27
N HIS A 313 7.47 -2.50 -0.35
CA HIS A 313 6.96 -1.39 -1.14
C HIS A 313 6.69 -0.12 -0.30
N ILE A 314 6.81 -0.20 1.03
CA ILE A 314 6.79 0.94 1.95
C ILE A 314 8.15 1.64 1.93
#